data_3a13c875d87c5ba78087e51813e66c3c
#
_entry.id   3a13c875d87c5ba78087e51813e66c3c
#
_cell.length_a   1.000
_cell.length_b   1.000
_cell.length_c   1.000
_cell.angle_alpha   90.00
_cell.angle_beta   90.00
_cell.angle_gamma   90.00
#
_symmetry.space_group_name_H-M   'P 1'
#
loop_
_entity.id
_entity.type
_entity.pdbx_description
1 polymer ?
#
loop_
_entity_poly.entity_id
_entity_poly.type
_entity_poly.pdbx_seq_one_letter_code
_entity_poly.pdbx_strand_id
1 'polypeptide(L)'
;MVNKQAQAAVQHTLDAVTGDPKTGIAGMVFVAIDKNGDQIAAVPSGKKGVTKQDPMTLDTVFWIASCTKMICTIACMQAIERGQLRLDDAKQVHYLCPELNNKKVLQDDGTLVDRKKDITLRMLLTHTSGFGYEFFNEKLKEHGRPVGYDVFHADIRDVLRMPLVHQPGEGWEYGTGIDWAGIVLERATGVRLNDWIQENIMAPLGLDSINMFPTADMKRNLAFMHQKWPGNPEKVEERDHIYREPIIAETAEEKAKLFHSGGAGLFAKPSEYVQVLAALLNDGVSPKTGARILQASTVDEMWKNQIPQWPDFARQGIPDAKKEQTNPIPQLYPQDGNPPQGWGLSMMLTQEAGATGRGRNTGWWAGIANLFWWCDREKGVAGMIASQCMPFCDPNVLGAWVNCEAAVYASV
;
A
#
# COMPACT_ATOMS: atom_id res chain seq x y z
N MET A 1 3.50 -19.19 19.45
CA MET A 1 2.68 -20.35 19.01
C MET A 1 1.35 -19.81 18.49
N VAL A 2 0.85 -20.35 17.39
CA VAL A 2 -0.47 -19.97 16.85
C VAL A 2 -1.54 -20.06 17.92
N ASN A 3 -2.34 -19.00 18.09
CA ASN A 3 -3.48 -19.00 18.98
C ASN A 3 -4.63 -19.77 18.34
N LYS A 4 -4.98 -20.93 18.92
CA LYS A 4 -5.99 -21.83 18.33
C LYS A 4 -7.37 -21.17 18.18
N GLN A 5 -7.76 -20.30 19.11
CA GLN A 5 -9.06 -19.63 19.08
C GLN A 5 -9.08 -18.59 17.95
N ALA A 6 -8.05 -17.73 17.87
CA ALA A 6 -7.91 -16.76 16.77
C ALA A 6 -7.84 -17.47 15.42
N GLN A 7 -7.03 -18.52 15.29
CA GLN A 7 -6.90 -19.31 14.06
C GLN A 7 -8.26 -19.87 13.60
N ALA A 8 -9.04 -20.45 14.50
CA ALA A 8 -10.35 -21.02 14.17
C ALA A 8 -11.38 -19.94 13.79
N ALA A 9 -11.38 -18.80 14.49
CA ALA A 9 -12.28 -17.68 14.19
C ALA A 9 -11.96 -17.04 12.84
N VAL A 10 -10.67 -16.84 12.55
CA VAL A 10 -10.20 -16.33 11.26
C VAL A 10 -10.55 -17.31 10.14
N GLN A 11 -10.30 -18.63 10.32
CA GLN A 11 -10.66 -19.66 9.33
C GLN A 11 -12.15 -19.62 9.02
N HIS A 12 -13.00 -19.59 10.04
CA HIS A 12 -14.45 -19.52 9.87
C HIS A 12 -14.87 -18.28 9.08
N THR A 13 -14.28 -17.11 9.39
CA THR A 13 -14.57 -15.85 8.70
C THR A 13 -14.19 -15.91 7.22
N LEU A 14 -12.99 -16.38 6.91
CA LEU A 14 -12.52 -16.45 5.54
C LEU A 14 -13.29 -17.48 4.72
N ASP A 15 -13.57 -18.67 5.29
CA ASP A 15 -14.32 -19.73 4.62
C ASP A 15 -15.77 -19.32 4.33
N ALA A 16 -16.39 -18.53 5.21
CA ALA A 16 -17.72 -17.98 4.97
C ALA A 16 -17.76 -17.04 3.74
N VAL A 17 -16.65 -16.30 3.49
CA VAL A 17 -16.55 -15.41 2.32
C VAL A 17 -16.18 -16.18 1.06
N THR A 18 -15.12 -16.99 1.10
CA THR A 18 -14.61 -17.69 -0.10
C THR A 18 -15.45 -18.90 -0.50
N GLY A 19 -16.25 -19.43 0.42
CA GLY A 19 -17.17 -20.56 0.18
C GLY A 19 -18.52 -20.13 -0.37
N ASP A 20 -18.91 -18.86 -0.25
CA ASP A 20 -20.17 -18.34 -0.80
C ASP A 20 -19.93 -17.72 -2.20
N PRO A 21 -20.43 -18.34 -3.28
CA PRO A 21 -20.26 -17.80 -4.64
C PRO A 21 -20.82 -16.38 -4.82
N LYS A 22 -21.77 -15.95 -3.99
CA LYS A 22 -22.39 -14.62 -4.08
C LYS A 22 -21.42 -13.49 -3.69
N THR A 23 -20.40 -13.79 -2.90
CA THR A 23 -19.39 -12.81 -2.54
C THR A 23 -18.50 -12.45 -3.72
N GLY A 24 -18.30 -13.39 -4.64
CA GLY A 24 -17.40 -13.25 -5.79
C GLY A 24 -15.92 -13.18 -5.41
N ILE A 25 -15.54 -13.67 -4.23
CA ILE A 25 -14.15 -13.70 -3.76
C ILE A 25 -13.58 -15.10 -3.91
N ALA A 26 -12.67 -15.29 -4.86
CA ALA A 26 -12.08 -16.60 -5.17
C ALA A 26 -11.25 -17.16 -4.00
N GLY A 27 -10.47 -16.31 -3.35
CA GLY A 27 -9.65 -16.70 -2.23
C GLY A 27 -8.93 -15.55 -1.57
N MET A 28 -8.49 -15.78 -0.34
CA MET A 28 -7.79 -14.83 0.51
C MET A 28 -6.72 -15.50 1.37
N VAL A 29 -5.74 -14.70 1.81
CA VAL A 29 -4.79 -15.09 2.83
C VAL A 29 -4.80 -14.04 3.93
N PHE A 30 -4.89 -14.48 5.18
CA PHE A 30 -4.76 -13.63 6.36
C PHE A 30 -3.60 -14.10 7.22
N VAL A 31 -2.77 -13.16 7.67
CA VAL A 31 -1.68 -13.41 8.61
C VAL A 31 -1.65 -12.31 9.65
N ALA A 32 -1.59 -12.69 10.93
CA ALA A 32 -1.34 -11.77 12.03
C ALA A 32 -0.21 -12.32 12.91
N ILE A 33 0.61 -11.41 13.43
CA ILE A 33 1.79 -11.71 14.22
C ILE A 33 1.83 -10.87 15.50
N ASP A 34 2.56 -11.38 16.49
CA ASP A 34 2.95 -10.63 17.68
C ASP A 34 4.28 -9.85 17.45
N LYS A 35 4.72 -9.12 18.47
CA LYS A 35 5.99 -8.37 18.44
C LYS A 35 7.25 -9.24 18.24
N ASN A 36 7.17 -10.55 18.51
CA ASN A 36 8.28 -11.47 18.26
C ASN A 36 8.30 -11.96 16.81
N GLY A 37 7.34 -11.51 15.97
CA GLY A 37 7.13 -11.99 14.62
C GLY A 37 6.55 -13.40 14.58
N ASP A 38 6.03 -13.92 15.71
CA ASP A 38 5.37 -15.21 15.78
C ASP A 38 3.92 -15.08 15.35
N GLN A 39 3.45 -16.08 14.58
CA GLN A 39 2.09 -16.07 14.07
C GLN A 39 1.07 -16.23 15.22
N ILE A 40 0.13 -15.30 15.32
CA ILE A 40 -1.09 -15.40 16.13
C ILE A 40 -2.12 -16.21 15.34
N ALA A 41 -2.31 -15.86 14.06
CA ALA A 41 -3.14 -16.60 13.11
C ALA A 41 -2.52 -16.51 11.70
N ALA A 42 -2.59 -17.60 10.92
CA ALA A 42 -2.16 -17.64 9.53
C ALA A 42 -3.07 -18.58 8.75
N VAL A 43 -3.93 -18.03 7.91
CA VAL A 43 -5.03 -18.75 7.28
C VAL A 43 -5.12 -18.43 5.80
N PRO A 44 -4.90 -19.40 4.91
CA PRO A 44 -5.33 -19.34 3.53
C PRO A 44 -6.76 -19.91 3.40
N SER A 45 -7.58 -19.32 2.54
CA SER A 45 -8.92 -19.81 2.26
C SER A 45 -9.31 -19.60 0.80
N GLY A 46 -10.05 -20.55 0.21
CA GLY A 46 -10.50 -20.51 -1.17
C GLY A 46 -9.43 -20.95 -2.18
N LYS A 47 -9.50 -20.41 -3.39
CA LYS A 47 -8.69 -20.80 -4.56
C LYS A 47 -7.88 -19.63 -5.09
N LYS A 48 -6.81 -19.92 -5.83
CA LYS A 48 -5.94 -18.90 -6.44
C LYS A 48 -6.65 -18.06 -7.51
N GLY A 49 -7.76 -18.51 -8.09
CA GLY A 49 -8.54 -17.80 -9.11
C GLY A 49 -9.95 -18.35 -9.23
N VAL A 50 -10.81 -17.62 -9.94
CA VAL A 50 -12.25 -17.95 -10.09
C VAL A 50 -12.45 -19.28 -10.82
N THR A 51 -11.69 -19.50 -11.91
CA THR A 51 -11.80 -20.70 -12.75
C THR A 51 -10.79 -21.79 -12.36
N LYS A 52 -9.89 -21.52 -11.41
CA LYS A 52 -8.81 -22.43 -11.00
C LYS A 52 -9.26 -23.37 -9.89
N GLN A 53 -8.62 -24.54 -9.82
CA GLN A 53 -8.84 -25.48 -8.74
C GLN A 53 -7.71 -25.43 -7.69
N ASP A 54 -6.59 -24.79 -8.02
CA ASP A 54 -5.44 -24.64 -7.12
C ASP A 54 -5.86 -23.89 -5.85
N PRO A 55 -5.64 -24.47 -4.65
CA PRO A 55 -6.03 -23.82 -3.40
C PRO A 55 -5.12 -22.62 -3.11
N MET A 56 -5.66 -21.62 -2.40
CA MET A 56 -4.83 -20.66 -1.69
C MET A 56 -3.95 -21.36 -0.67
N THR A 57 -2.73 -20.90 -0.51
CA THR A 57 -1.78 -21.37 0.49
C THR A 57 -1.08 -20.17 1.13
N LEU A 58 -0.36 -20.37 2.22
CA LEU A 58 0.49 -19.33 2.82
C LEU A 58 1.66 -18.92 1.93
N ASP A 59 1.99 -19.76 0.91
CA ASP A 59 3.00 -19.46 -0.10
C ASP A 59 2.44 -18.70 -1.31
N THR A 60 1.14 -18.43 -1.34
CA THR A 60 0.54 -17.66 -2.43
C THR A 60 1.12 -16.24 -2.43
N VAL A 61 1.56 -15.83 -3.61
CA VAL A 61 2.11 -14.49 -3.88
C VAL A 61 1.01 -13.59 -4.42
N PHE A 62 1.00 -12.36 -3.99
CA PHE A 62 0.06 -11.33 -4.44
C PHE A 62 0.82 -10.14 -5.01
N TRP A 63 0.27 -9.48 -6.02
CA TRP A 63 0.60 -8.10 -6.29
C TRP A 63 0.05 -7.26 -5.13
N ILE A 64 0.94 -6.67 -4.34
CA ILE A 64 0.51 -5.99 -3.12
C ILE A 64 0.16 -4.51 -3.33
N ALA A 65 0.25 -4.04 -4.57
CA ALA A 65 -0.15 -2.70 -4.95
C ALA A 65 0.36 -1.64 -3.94
N SER A 66 -0.51 -0.80 -3.41
CA SER A 66 -0.14 0.30 -2.51
C SER A 66 0.41 -0.11 -1.14
N CYS A 67 0.38 -1.40 -0.78
CA CYS A 67 1.16 -1.89 0.37
C CYS A 67 2.68 -1.71 0.13
N THR A 68 3.12 -1.56 -1.11
CA THR A 68 4.50 -1.18 -1.52
C THR A 68 4.96 0.11 -0.83
N LYS A 69 4.06 1.07 -0.61
CA LYS A 69 4.38 2.40 -0.10
C LYS A 69 5.13 2.38 1.22
N MET A 70 4.76 1.50 2.14
CA MET A 70 5.45 1.36 3.42
C MET A 70 6.92 0.96 3.20
N ILE A 71 7.18 -0.01 2.32
CA ILE A 71 8.54 -0.49 2.04
C ILE A 71 9.38 0.59 1.32
N CYS A 72 8.78 1.29 0.34
CA CYS A 72 9.43 2.44 -0.30
C CYS A 72 9.76 3.55 0.71
N THR A 73 8.87 3.81 1.67
CA THR A 73 9.12 4.80 2.72
C THR A 73 10.26 4.36 3.64
N ILE A 74 10.32 3.09 4.04
CA ILE A 74 11.48 2.55 4.80
C ILE A 74 12.77 2.81 4.01
N ALA A 75 12.80 2.55 2.72
CA ALA A 75 13.97 2.81 1.87
C ALA A 75 14.36 4.30 1.85
N CYS A 76 13.39 5.21 1.72
CA CYS A 76 13.64 6.65 1.80
C CYS A 76 14.17 7.07 3.18
N MET A 77 13.62 6.52 4.26
CA MET A 77 14.07 6.82 5.62
C MET A 77 15.48 6.29 5.89
N GLN A 78 15.87 5.13 5.33
CA GLN A 78 17.24 4.64 5.37
C GLN A 78 18.21 5.60 4.65
N ALA A 79 17.83 6.16 3.50
CA ALA A 79 18.63 7.14 2.79
C ALA A 79 18.76 8.45 3.60
N ILE A 80 17.74 8.82 4.37
CA ILE A 80 17.79 9.96 5.30
C ILE A 80 18.75 9.67 6.45
N GLU A 81 18.70 8.50 7.07
CA GLU A 81 19.64 8.09 8.13
C GLU A 81 21.10 8.12 7.66
N ARG A 82 21.33 7.83 6.38
CA ARG A 82 22.65 7.89 5.74
C ARG A 82 23.06 9.31 5.28
N GLY A 83 22.21 10.32 5.51
CA GLY A 83 22.47 11.69 5.11
C GLY A 83 22.37 11.98 3.61
N GLN A 84 21.86 11.02 2.81
CA GLN A 84 21.70 11.15 1.37
C GLN A 84 20.44 11.94 0.98
N LEU A 85 19.40 11.88 1.82
CA LEU A 85 18.14 12.61 1.65
C LEU A 85 17.79 13.42 2.90
N ARG A 86 16.90 14.41 2.73
CA ARG A 86 16.31 15.20 3.81
C ARG A 86 14.81 15.35 3.59
N LEU A 87 14.02 15.16 4.66
CA LEU A 87 12.56 15.23 4.58
C LEU A 87 12.05 16.61 4.11
N ASP A 88 12.66 17.68 4.57
CA ASP A 88 12.12 19.04 4.43
C ASP A 88 12.95 19.93 3.49
N ASP A 89 13.92 19.37 2.78
CA ASP A 89 14.74 20.10 1.81
C ASP A 89 14.13 20.06 0.41
N ALA A 90 13.26 21.00 0.11
CA ALA A 90 12.64 21.11 -1.21
C ALA A 90 13.65 21.38 -2.32
N LYS A 91 14.75 22.12 -2.03
CA LYS A 91 15.78 22.37 -3.03
C LYS A 91 16.48 21.10 -3.47
N GLN A 92 16.73 20.17 -2.53
CA GLN A 92 17.29 18.87 -2.86
C GLN A 92 16.33 18.09 -3.78
N VAL A 93 15.04 18.02 -3.44
CA VAL A 93 14.03 17.31 -4.24
C VAL A 93 13.95 17.89 -5.66
N HIS A 94 13.90 19.20 -5.80
CA HIS A 94 13.82 19.89 -7.10
C HIS A 94 15.10 19.81 -7.91
N TYR A 95 16.26 19.73 -7.26
CA TYR A 95 17.53 19.45 -7.93
C TYR A 95 17.60 18.04 -8.50
N LEU A 96 17.17 17.05 -7.71
CA LEU A 96 17.13 15.64 -8.11
C LEU A 96 16.02 15.37 -9.14
N CYS A 97 14.89 16.06 -9.06
CA CYS A 97 13.72 15.89 -9.92
C CYS A 97 13.32 17.23 -10.59
N PRO A 98 14.10 17.72 -11.58
CA PRO A 98 13.82 19.00 -12.24
C PRO A 98 12.47 19.06 -12.95
N GLU A 99 11.85 17.92 -13.27
CA GLU A 99 10.49 17.85 -13.82
C GLU A 99 9.43 18.43 -12.87
N LEU A 100 9.71 18.44 -11.56
CA LEU A 100 8.85 19.08 -10.56
C LEU A 100 8.81 20.61 -10.69
N ASN A 101 9.84 21.23 -11.28
CA ASN A 101 9.90 22.69 -11.42
C ASN A 101 8.77 23.26 -12.28
N ASN A 102 8.31 22.49 -13.26
CA ASN A 102 7.28 22.89 -14.21
C ASN A 102 5.89 22.32 -13.89
N LYS A 103 5.72 21.69 -12.71
CA LYS A 103 4.42 21.16 -12.30
C LYS A 103 3.44 22.30 -12.04
N LYS A 104 2.28 22.21 -12.67
CA LYS A 104 1.13 23.10 -12.49
C LYS A 104 0.02 22.41 -11.73
N VAL A 105 -0.89 23.20 -11.19
CA VAL A 105 -2.05 22.74 -10.45
C VAL A 105 -3.28 22.83 -11.34
N LEU A 106 -3.93 21.70 -11.54
CA LEU A 106 -5.17 21.57 -12.30
C LEU A 106 -6.35 22.08 -11.48
N GLN A 107 -7.07 23.06 -12.02
CA GLN A 107 -8.25 23.65 -11.42
C GLN A 107 -9.52 22.87 -11.83
N ASP A 108 -10.66 23.14 -11.18
CA ASP A 108 -11.92 22.46 -11.45
C ASP A 108 -12.49 22.80 -12.83
N ASP A 109 -12.13 23.96 -13.39
CA ASP A 109 -12.49 24.36 -14.75
C ASP A 109 -11.55 23.79 -15.85
N GLY A 110 -10.61 22.94 -15.47
CA GLY A 110 -9.61 22.34 -16.37
C GLY A 110 -8.39 23.23 -16.67
N THR A 111 -8.32 24.44 -16.16
CA THR A 111 -7.15 25.31 -16.33
C THR A 111 -5.99 24.89 -15.46
N LEU A 112 -4.77 25.25 -15.87
CA LEU A 112 -3.53 24.97 -15.17
C LEU A 112 -2.93 26.27 -14.62
N VAL A 113 -2.80 26.35 -13.30
CA VAL A 113 -2.16 27.49 -12.62
C VAL A 113 -0.79 27.12 -12.07
N ASP A 114 0.03 28.13 -11.81
CA ASP A 114 1.36 27.91 -11.27
C ASP A 114 1.30 27.42 -9.82
N ARG A 115 2.26 26.60 -9.47
CA ARG A 115 2.50 26.13 -8.13
C ARG A 115 3.04 27.27 -7.24
N LYS A 116 2.53 27.40 -6.01
CA LYS A 116 2.91 28.45 -5.05
C LYS A 116 4.10 28.07 -4.16
N LYS A 117 4.33 26.78 -3.93
CA LYS A 117 5.37 26.26 -3.03
C LYS A 117 6.13 25.11 -3.68
N ASP A 118 7.39 24.96 -3.28
CA ASP A 118 8.21 23.81 -3.65
C ASP A 118 7.79 22.56 -2.88
N ILE A 119 7.98 21.41 -3.51
CA ILE A 119 7.59 20.12 -2.98
C ILE A 119 8.76 19.53 -2.18
N THR A 120 8.49 19.09 -0.95
CA THR A 120 9.47 18.39 -0.10
C THR A 120 9.24 16.88 -0.16
N LEU A 121 10.25 16.09 0.26
CA LEU A 121 10.09 14.64 0.40
C LEU A 121 9.01 14.30 1.42
N ARG A 122 8.90 15.06 2.53
CA ARG A 122 7.80 14.91 3.50
C ARG A 122 6.44 15.04 2.82
N MET A 123 6.23 16.04 1.98
CA MET A 123 4.97 16.21 1.25
C MET A 123 4.66 15.04 0.32
N LEU A 124 5.67 14.44 -0.31
CA LEU A 124 5.51 13.24 -1.14
C LEU A 124 5.07 12.03 -0.31
N LEU A 125 5.72 11.80 0.83
CA LEU A 125 5.43 10.66 1.73
C LEU A 125 4.13 10.82 2.51
N THR A 126 3.61 12.04 2.64
CA THR A 126 2.37 12.33 3.39
C THR A 126 1.16 12.60 2.52
N HIS A 127 1.29 12.48 1.19
CA HIS A 127 0.22 12.81 0.24
C HIS A 127 -0.29 14.26 0.35
N THR A 128 0.60 15.20 0.71
CA THR A 128 0.29 16.63 0.79
C THR A 128 0.98 17.44 -0.32
N SER A 129 1.62 16.76 -1.26
CA SER A 129 2.30 17.39 -2.40
C SER A 129 1.36 17.89 -3.50
N GLY A 130 0.11 17.42 -3.50
CA GLY A 130 -0.88 17.76 -4.52
C GLY A 130 -1.01 16.75 -5.66
N PHE A 131 -0.21 15.68 -5.68
CA PHE A 131 -0.40 14.61 -6.66
C PHE A 131 -1.62 13.75 -6.29
N GLY A 132 -2.47 13.44 -7.29
CA GLY A 132 -3.60 12.54 -7.16
C GLY A 132 -3.42 11.24 -7.97
N TYR A 133 -4.45 10.38 -7.90
CA TYR A 133 -4.67 9.25 -8.81
C TYR A 133 -5.90 9.52 -9.67
N GLU A 134 -5.82 9.25 -10.97
CA GLU A 134 -6.90 9.48 -11.91
C GLU A 134 -8.13 8.59 -11.65
N PHE A 135 -7.96 7.44 -11.00
CA PHE A 135 -9.07 6.55 -10.65
C PHE A 135 -9.82 6.99 -9.38
N PHE A 136 -9.27 7.96 -8.63
CA PHE A 136 -9.90 8.60 -7.47
C PHE A 136 -10.25 10.07 -7.71
N ASN A 137 -9.87 10.67 -8.85
CA ASN A 137 -10.05 12.09 -9.09
C ASN A 137 -10.61 12.35 -10.48
N GLU A 138 -11.87 12.80 -10.56
CA GLU A 138 -12.58 13.02 -11.82
C GLU A 138 -11.90 14.05 -12.73
N LYS A 139 -11.44 15.18 -12.17
CA LYS A 139 -10.77 16.20 -12.98
C LYS A 139 -9.45 15.70 -13.56
N LEU A 140 -8.70 14.89 -12.81
CA LEU A 140 -7.47 14.30 -13.29
C LEU A 140 -7.74 13.26 -14.39
N LYS A 141 -8.79 12.44 -14.22
CA LYS A 141 -9.25 11.51 -15.25
C LYS A 141 -9.61 12.23 -16.55
N GLU A 142 -10.40 13.30 -16.46
CA GLU A 142 -10.81 14.08 -17.63
C GLU A 142 -9.63 14.80 -18.30
N HIS A 143 -8.73 15.38 -17.51
CA HIS A 143 -7.51 16.02 -18.02
C HIS A 143 -6.60 15.06 -18.80
N GLY A 144 -6.58 13.78 -18.45
CA GLY A 144 -5.79 12.77 -19.14
C GLY A 144 -6.29 12.42 -20.53
N ARG A 145 -7.58 12.68 -20.84
CA ARG A 145 -8.22 12.27 -22.09
C ARG A 145 -7.68 13.04 -23.30
N PRO A 146 -7.74 12.42 -24.52
CA PRO A 146 -8.29 11.09 -24.84
C PRO A 146 -7.34 9.92 -24.51
N VAL A 147 -6.07 10.16 -24.18
CA VAL A 147 -5.06 9.11 -23.96
C VAL A 147 -5.27 8.41 -22.61
N GLY A 148 -5.63 9.17 -21.58
CA GLY A 148 -5.72 8.70 -20.19
C GLY A 148 -4.37 8.67 -19.48
N TYR A 149 -4.41 8.35 -18.19
CA TYR A 149 -3.26 7.98 -17.37
C TYR A 149 -3.38 6.52 -16.97
N ASP A 150 -2.25 5.81 -16.91
CA ASP A 150 -2.16 4.44 -16.39
C ASP A 150 -0.90 4.29 -15.53
N VAL A 151 -1.06 4.47 -14.23
CA VAL A 151 0.03 4.37 -13.26
C VAL A 151 0.48 2.93 -12.99
N PHE A 152 -0.26 1.94 -13.51
CA PHE A 152 0.04 0.53 -13.34
C PHE A 152 0.72 -0.12 -14.55
N HIS A 153 1.00 0.65 -15.59
CA HIS A 153 1.69 0.13 -16.77
C HIS A 153 3.21 0.00 -16.61
N ALA A 154 3.76 0.34 -15.43
CA ALA A 154 5.21 0.36 -15.15
C ALA A 154 6.00 1.29 -16.09
N ASP A 155 5.36 2.38 -16.55
CA ASP A 155 5.97 3.43 -17.35
C ASP A 155 6.03 4.74 -16.55
N ILE A 156 7.23 5.25 -16.35
CA ILE A 156 7.47 6.48 -15.59
C ILE A 156 6.77 7.70 -16.20
N ARG A 157 6.52 7.69 -17.52
CA ARG A 157 5.95 8.84 -18.25
C ARG A 157 4.60 9.26 -17.69
N ASP A 158 3.76 8.32 -17.25
CA ASP A 158 2.46 8.65 -16.68
C ASP A 158 2.58 9.37 -15.34
N VAL A 159 3.52 8.98 -14.49
CA VAL A 159 3.83 9.69 -13.24
C VAL A 159 4.40 11.09 -13.55
N LEU A 160 5.31 11.17 -14.55
CA LEU A 160 5.99 12.42 -14.88
C LEU A 160 5.07 13.46 -15.54
N ARG A 161 4.01 13.06 -16.28
CA ARG A 161 3.15 14.01 -17.00
C ARG A 161 1.94 14.50 -16.20
N MET A 162 1.51 13.80 -15.16
CA MET A 162 0.37 14.23 -14.35
C MET A 162 0.59 15.59 -13.69
N PRO A 163 -0.41 16.51 -13.73
CA PRO A 163 -0.40 17.73 -12.95
C PRO A 163 -0.71 17.47 -11.47
N LEU A 164 -0.54 18.49 -10.65
CA LEU A 164 -1.07 18.51 -9.28
C LEU A 164 -2.58 18.79 -9.31
N VAL A 165 -3.33 18.36 -8.30
CA VAL A 165 -4.77 18.60 -8.17
C VAL A 165 -5.11 19.61 -7.07
N HIS A 166 -4.13 19.98 -6.24
CA HIS A 166 -4.16 21.09 -5.31
C HIS A 166 -2.75 21.65 -5.08
N GLN A 167 -2.64 22.80 -4.43
CA GLN A 167 -1.37 23.42 -4.10
C GLN A 167 -0.60 22.58 -3.07
N PRO A 168 0.73 22.42 -3.21
CA PRO A 168 1.56 21.71 -2.24
C PRO A 168 1.39 22.26 -0.82
N GLY A 169 1.09 21.38 0.13
CA GLY A 169 0.90 21.72 1.54
C GLY A 169 -0.45 22.36 1.88
N GLU A 170 -1.40 22.43 0.96
CA GLU A 170 -2.73 23.03 1.20
C GLU A 170 -3.86 21.98 1.38
N GLY A 171 -3.55 20.68 1.24
CA GLY A 171 -4.52 19.61 1.40
C GLY A 171 -3.86 18.24 1.41
N TRP A 172 -4.67 17.23 1.66
CA TRP A 172 -4.31 15.84 1.54
C TRP A 172 -5.04 15.22 0.33
N GLU A 173 -4.29 14.62 -0.56
CA GLU A 173 -4.81 13.92 -1.74
C GLU A 173 -3.99 12.65 -1.97
N TYR A 174 -4.64 11.50 -1.90
CA TYR A 174 -3.97 10.23 -2.17
C TYR A 174 -3.56 10.10 -3.64
N GLY A 175 -2.29 9.88 -3.89
CA GLY A 175 -1.79 9.89 -5.27
C GLY A 175 -0.36 9.39 -5.43
N THR A 176 0.27 9.76 -6.53
CA THR A 176 1.59 9.28 -6.98
C THR A 176 2.77 9.88 -6.20
N GLY A 177 2.54 10.53 -5.06
CA GLY A 177 3.63 11.12 -4.27
C GLY A 177 4.76 10.15 -3.92
N ILE A 178 4.42 8.89 -3.60
CA ILE A 178 5.44 7.90 -3.19
C ILE A 178 6.17 7.29 -4.40
N ASP A 179 5.57 7.31 -5.58
CA ASP A 179 6.29 7.05 -6.82
C ASP A 179 7.41 8.08 -7.04
N TRP A 180 7.09 9.38 -6.83
CA TRP A 180 8.07 10.45 -6.85
C TRP A 180 9.13 10.29 -5.76
N ALA A 181 8.76 9.85 -4.55
CA ALA A 181 9.72 9.57 -3.48
C ALA A 181 10.72 8.46 -3.88
N GLY A 182 10.25 7.42 -4.55
CA GLY A 182 11.11 6.38 -5.14
C GLY A 182 12.07 6.94 -6.19
N ILE A 183 11.59 7.82 -7.09
CA ILE A 183 12.44 8.50 -8.09
C ILE A 183 13.50 9.38 -7.39
N VAL A 184 13.12 10.13 -6.36
CA VAL A 184 14.05 10.95 -5.56
C VAL A 184 15.13 10.09 -4.93
N LEU A 185 14.77 8.93 -4.36
CA LEU A 185 15.71 7.97 -3.79
C LEU A 185 16.68 7.44 -4.84
N GLU A 186 16.19 6.95 -5.98
CA GLU A 186 17.04 6.43 -7.06
C GLU A 186 18.06 7.47 -7.52
N ARG A 187 17.61 8.72 -7.70
CA ARG A 187 18.49 9.82 -8.17
C ARG A 187 19.48 10.31 -7.13
N ALA A 188 19.11 10.26 -5.85
CA ALA A 188 20.01 10.64 -4.75
C ALA A 188 21.11 9.61 -4.51
N THR A 189 20.80 8.34 -4.71
CA THR A 189 21.69 7.22 -4.36
C THR A 189 22.42 6.62 -5.56
N GLY A 190 21.87 6.79 -6.78
CA GLY A 190 22.33 6.11 -7.98
C GLY A 190 21.93 4.61 -8.03
N VAL A 191 21.12 4.14 -7.07
CA VAL A 191 20.67 2.74 -6.95
C VAL A 191 19.20 2.65 -7.32
N ARG A 192 18.81 1.65 -8.12
CA ARG A 192 17.41 1.42 -8.47
C ARG A 192 16.61 1.02 -7.22
N LEU A 193 15.36 1.44 -7.14
CA LEU A 193 14.53 1.26 -5.94
C LEU A 193 14.41 -0.22 -5.53
N ASN A 194 14.17 -1.13 -6.48
CA ASN A 194 14.10 -2.55 -6.15
C ASN A 194 15.42 -3.08 -5.58
N ASP A 195 16.56 -2.70 -6.18
CA ASP A 195 17.86 -3.16 -5.74
C ASP A 195 18.18 -2.66 -4.32
N TRP A 196 17.84 -1.39 -4.04
CA TRP A 196 17.92 -0.84 -2.68
C TRP A 196 17.07 -1.64 -1.70
N ILE A 197 15.82 -1.95 -2.05
CA ILE A 197 14.89 -2.72 -1.21
C ILE A 197 15.44 -4.11 -0.96
N GLN A 198 15.94 -4.81 -1.99
CA GLN A 198 16.49 -6.16 -1.84
C GLN A 198 17.71 -6.16 -0.92
N GLU A 199 18.66 -5.25 -1.15
CA GLU A 199 19.93 -5.22 -0.42
C GLU A 199 19.77 -4.72 1.02
N ASN A 200 18.95 -3.66 1.24
CA ASN A 200 18.95 -2.93 2.51
C ASN A 200 17.75 -3.27 3.40
N ILE A 201 16.74 -3.98 2.89
CA ILE A 201 15.55 -4.35 3.66
C ILE A 201 15.33 -5.85 3.62
N MET A 202 15.18 -6.46 2.44
CA MET A 202 14.79 -7.86 2.33
C MET A 202 15.90 -8.81 2.79
N ALA A 203 17.11 -8.65 2.29
CA ALA A 203 18.25 -9.48 2.67
C ALA A 203 18.55 -9.42 4.19
N PRO A 204 18.61 -8.25 4.85
CA PRO A 204 18.76 -8.18 6.32
C PRO A 204 17.63 -8.86 7.09
N LEU A 205 16.41 -8.82 6.58
CA LEU A 205 15.26 -9.47 7.19
C LEU A 205 15.14 -10.96 6.87
N GLY A 206 15.97 -11.49 5.94
CA GLY A 206 15.92 -12.88 5.51
C GLY A 206 14.67 -13.22 4.70
N LEU A 207 14.15 -12.25 3.90
CA LEU A 207 12.94 -12.37 3.10
C LEU A 207 13.30 -12.48 1.61
N ASP A 208 12.71 -13.42 0.89
CA ASP A 208 13.03 -13.71 -0.51
C ASP A 208 11.83 -13.62 -1.47
N SER A 209 10.63 -13.45 -0.94
CA SER A 209 9.38 -13.41 -1.72
C SER A 209 8.69 -12.03 -1.69
N ILE A 210 9.48 -10.95 -1.53
CA ILE A 210 9.04 -9.57 -1.72
C ILE A 210 9.93 -8.94 -2.78
N ASN A 211 9.40 -8.69 -3.98
CA ASN A 211 10.20 -8.19 -5.10
C ASN A 211 9.32 -7.43 -6.11
N MET A 212 9.86 -6.41 -6.78
CA MET A 212 9.17 -5.74 -7.89
C MET A 212 9.16 -6.61 -9.16
N PHE A 213 10.11 -7.52 -9.29
CA PHE A 213 10.19 -8.49 -10.38
C PHE A 213 10.03 -9.90 -9.83
N PRO A 214 8.81 -10.48 -9.88
CA PRO A 214 8.58 -11.81 -9.31
C PRO A 214 9.55 -12.84 -9.87
N THR A 215 10.19 -13.58 -8.96
CA THR A 215 11.06 -14.72 -9.34
C THR A 215 10.23 -15.82 -9.97
N ALA A 216 10.89 -16.82 -10.59
CA ALA A 216 10.19 -17.96 -11.17
C ALA A 216 9.32 -18.70 -10.12
N ASP A 217 9.78 -18.77 -8.86
CA ASP A 217 9.02 -19.37 -7.77
C ASP A 217 7.81 -18.52 -7.39
N MET A 218 7.98 -17.21 -7.26
CA MET A 218 6.89 -16.29 -7.01
C MET A 218 5.83 -16.34 -8.10
N LYS A 219 6.23 -16.40 -9.39
CA LYS A 219 5.30 -16.53 -10.53
C LYS A 219 4.48 -17.82 -10.48
N ARG A 220 5.08 -18.96 -10.09
CA ARG A 220 4.34 -20.23 -9.91
C ARG A 220 3.27 -20.15 -8.81
N ASN A 221 3.51 -19.33 -7.81
CA ASN A 221 2.62 -19.14 -6.67
C ASN A 221 1.74 -17.89 -6.76
N LEU A 222 1.77 -17.16 -7.88
CA LEU A 222 1.01 -15.93 -8.05
C LEU A 222 -0.50 -16.20 -8.08
N ALA A 223 -1.27 -15.45 -7.29
CA ALA A 223 -2.71 -15.47 -7.32
C ALA A 223 -3.21 -14.86 -8.65
N PHE A 224 -4.28 -15.43 -9.22
CA PHE A 224 -4.96 -14.86 -10.38
C PHE A 224 -5.79 -13.66 -9.96
N MET A 225 -5.83 -12.64 -10.82
CA MET A 225 -6.67 -11.47 -10.60
C MET A 225 -8.06 -11.70 -11.13
N HIS A 226 -9.08 -11.21 -10.42
CA HIS A 226 -10.47 -11.29 -10.87
C HIS A 226 -11.18 -9.95 -10.68
N GLN A 227 -12.25 -9.77 -11.45
CA GLN A 227 -13.06 -8.56 -11.53
C GLN A 227 -14.49 -8.84 -11.19
N LYS A 228 -15.06 -8.04 -10.29
CA LYS A 228 -16.50 -7.88 -10.10
C LYS A 228 -16.92 -6.63 -10.86
N TRP A 229 -17.96 -6.74 -11.70
CA TRP A 229 -18.30 -5.62 -12.57
C TRP A 229 -19.26 -4.64 -11.89
N PRO A 230 -19.02 -3.31 -11.99
CA PRO A 230 -19.98 -2.30 -11.52
C PRO A 230 -21.36 -2.50 -12.14
N GLY A 231 -22.40 -2.48 -11.31
CA GLY A 231 -23.79 -2.70 -11.79
C GLY A 231 -24.19 -4.15 -12.01
N ASN A 232 -23.26 -5.11 -11.95
CA ASN A 232 -23.55 -6.54 -11.95
C ASN A 232 -22.60 -7.28 -10.97
N PRO A 233 -22.78 -7.15 -9.66
CA PRO A 233 -21.86 -7.70 -8.66
C PRO A 233 -21.80 -9.23 -8.65
N GLU A 234 -22.81 -9.92 -9.22
CA GLU A 234 -22.81 -11.38 -9.39
C GLU A 234 -21.94 -11.86 -10.56
N LYS A 235 -21.59 -10.95 -11.49
CA LYS A 235 -20.70 -11.24 -12.60
C LYS A 235 -19.25 -11.13 -12.15
N VAL A 236 -18.59 -12.27 -11.93
CA VAL A 236 -17.19 -12.39 -11.54
C VAL A 236 -16.43 -13.11 -12.64
N GLU A 237 -15.36 -12.49 -13.11
CA GLU A 237 -14.53 -13.02 -14.19
C GLU A 237 -13.05 -12.96 -13.81
N GLU A 238 -12.24 -13.95 -14.21
CA GLU A 238 -10.79 -13.77 -14.21
C GLU A 238 -10.41 -12.65 -15.18
N ARG A 239 -9.41 -11.89 -14.81
CA ARG A 239 -8.83 -10.84 -15.64
C ARG A 239 -7.32 -10.94 -15.66
N ASP A 240 -6.70 -10.32 -16.65
CA ASP A 240 -5.25 -10.13 -16.69
C ASP A 240 -4.80 -9.26 -15.50
N HIS A 241 -3.59 -9.51 -15.02
CA HIS A 241 -2.98 -8.65 -14.02
C HIS A 241 -2.88 -7.21 -14.50
N ILE A 242 -3.31 -6.26 -13.67
CA ILE A 242 -3.19 -4.83 -13.97
C ILE A 242 -1.71 -4.45 -14.08
N TYR A 243 -0.88 -4.89 -13.13
CA TYR A 243 0.56 -4.62 -13.09
C TYR A 243 1.33 -5.77 -13.75
N ARG A 244 1.18 -5.92 -15.08
CA ARG A 244 1.64 -7.10 -15.83
C ARG A 244 3.10 -7.03 -16.31
N GLU A 245 3.60 -5.84 -16.66
CA GLU A 245 4.91 -5.70 -17.29
C GLU A 245 6.06 -6.32 -16.47
N PRO A 246 6.14 -6.13 -15.14
CA PRO A 246 7.16 -6.80 -14.32
C PRO A 246 7.00 -8.32 -14.23
N ILE A 247 5.79 -8.86 -14.49
CA ILE A 247 5.55 -10.31 -14.49
C ILE A 247 6.12 -10.94 -15.76
N ILE A 248 6.00 -10.26 -16.91
CA ILE A 248 6.45 -10.77 -18.21
C ILE A 248 7.93 -10.49 -18.49
N ALA A 249 8.53 -9.47 -17.86
CA ALA A 249 9.95 -9.16 -18.04
C ALA A 249 10.84 -10.29 -17.50
N GLU A 250 11.66 -10.87 -18.37
CA GLU A 250 12.53 -12.00 -18.04
C GLU A 250 13.99 -11.57 -17.94
N THR A 251 14.45 -10.79 -18.92
CA THR A 251 15.87 -10.38 -19.02
C THR A 251 16.19 -9.16 -18.16
N ALA A 252 17.44 -8.99 -17.81
CA ALA A 252 17.91 -7.80 -17.11
C ALA A 252 17.67 -6.52 -17.90
N GLU A 253 17.77 -6.58 -19.24
CA GLU A 253 17.52 -5.45 -20.13
C GLU A 253 16.05 -5.02 -20.13
N GLU A 254 15.12 -5.97 -20.15
CA GLU A 254 13.67 -5.68 -20.05
C GLU A 254 13.33 -5.05 -18.72
N LYS A 255 13.81 -5.63 -17.62
CA LYS A 255 13.61 -5.11 -16.26
C LYS A 255 14.19 -3.70 -16.07
N ALA A 256 15.35 -3.41 -16.68
CA ALA A 256 15.99 -2.11 -16.60
C ALA A 256 15.18 -0.98 -17.25
N LYS A 257 14.32 -1.30 -18.23
CA LYS A 257 13.45 -0.35 -18.93
C LYS A 257 12.18 -0.01 -18.14
N LEU A 258 11.81 -0.84 -17.17
CA LEU A 258 10.59 -0.65 -16.41
C LEU A 258 10.77 0.36 -15.26
N PHE A 259 9.72 1.08 -14.98
CA PHE A 259 9.65 1.97 -13.84
C PHE A 259 9.50 1.18 -12.53
N HIS A 260 10.35 1.44 -11.56
CA HIS A 260 10.26 0.86 -10.23
C HIS A 260 9.27 1.68 -9.38
N SER A 261 7.97 1.38 -9.50
CA SER A 261 6.93 2.13 -8.79
C SER A 261 7.04 1.98 -7.28
N GLY A 262 7.39 3.07 -6.60
CA GLY A 262 7.36 3.14 -5.13
C GLY A 262 5.94 3.10 -4.57
N GLY A 263 4.96 3.47 -5.41
CA GLY A 263 3.55 3.48 -5.07
C GLY A 263 2.84 2.13 -5.16
N ALA A 264 3.31 1.20 -6.04
CA ALA A 264 2.54 -0.02 -6.32
C ALA A 264 3.35 -1.21 -6.86
N GLY A 265 4.68 -1.14 -6.89
CA GLY A 265 5.50 -2.05 -7.71
C GLY A 265 5.76 -3.45 -7.14
N LEU A 266 5.51 -3.72 -5.86
CA LEU A 266 5.92 -4.97 -5.23
C LEU A 266 4.89 -6.09 -5.35
N PHE A 267 5.43 -7.31 -5.39
CA PHE A 267 4.73 -8.57 -5.17
C PHE A 267 5.26 -9.18 -3.88
N ALA A 268 4.39 -9.87 -3.11
CA ALA A 268 4.79 -10.45 -1.83
C ALA A 268 3.90 -11.62 -1.39
N LYS A 269 4.46 -12.49 -0.53
CA LYS A 269 3.69 -13.35 0.36
C LYS A 269 3.24 -12.53 1.57
N PRO A 270 1.98 -12.59 2.00
CA PRO A 270 1.53 -11.91 3.23
C PRO A 270 2.33 -12.31 4.47
N SER A 271 2.76 -13.57 4.56
CA SER A 271 3.60 -14.10 5.66
C SER A 271 4.96 -13.42 5.77
N GLU A 272 5.54 -12.97 4.65
CA GLU A 272 6.79 -12.19 4.65
C GLU A 272 6.55 -10.70 4.86
N TYR A 273 5.47 -10.15 4.27
CA TYR A 273 5.13 -8.74 4.47
C TYR A 273 4.96 -8.38 5.95
N VAL A 274 4.30 -9.24 6.74
CA VAL A 274 4.14 -9.00 8.18
C VAL A 274 5.46 -9.05 8.95
N GLN A 275 6.52 -9.72 8.45
CA GLN A 275 7.85 -9.68 9.06
C GLN A 275 8.53 -8.31 8.91
N VAL A 276 8.24 -7.58 7.82
CA VAL A 276 8.64 -6.16 7.71
C VAL A 276 7.94 -5.35 8.80
N LEU A 277 6.64 -5.59 9.02
CA LEU A 277 5.90 -4.93 10.11
C LEU A 277 6.41 -5.32 11.50
N ALA A 278 6.87 -6.58 11.68
CA ALA A 278 7.50 -7.01 12.94
C ALA A 278 8.76 -6.18 13.28
N ALA A 279 9.56 -5.83 12.28
CA ALA A 279 10.70 -4.93 12.49
C ALA A 279 10.23 -3.54 12.94
N LEU A 280 9.13 -3.02 12.40
CA LEU A 280 8.56 -1.72 12.81
C LEU A 280 7.94 -1.77 14.22
N LEU A 281 7.32 -2.89 14.61
CA LEU A 281 6.86 -3.12 15.99
C LEU A 281 8.01 -3.10 17.03
N ASN A 282 9.24 -3.39 16.58
CA ASN A 282 10.46 -3.48 17.38
C ASN A 282 11.44 -2.36 17.05
N ASP A 283 10.94 -1.14 16.84
CA ASP A 283 11.76 0.05 16.66
C ASP A 283 12.85 -0.10 15.58
N GLY A 284 12.49 -0.76 14.48
CA GLY A 284 13.31 -0.98 13.32
C GLY A 284 14.25 -2.20 13.40
N VAL A 285 14.11 -3.07 14.39
CA VAL A 285 14.91 -4.30 14.56
C VAL A 285 14.06 -5.53 14.27
N SER A 286 14.53 -6.40 13.39
CA SER A 286 13.88 -7.70 13.16
C SER A 286 13.97 -8.59 14.39
N PRO A 287 12.85 -9.07 14.94
CA PRO A 287 12.89 -10.02 16.06
C PRO A 287 13.37 -11.41 15.61
N LYS A 288 13.38 -11.71 14.30
CA LYS A 288 13.80 -13.01 13.74
C LYS A 288 15.28 -13.06 13.42
N THR A 289 15.84 -12.00 12.83
CA THR A 289 17.24 -11.98 12.39
C THR A 289 18.14 -11.14 13.29
N GLY A 290 17.58 -10.27 14.12
CA GLY A 290 18.31 -9.27 14.90
C GLY A 290 18.81 -8.08 14.07
N ALA A 291 18.59 -8.09 12.76
CA ALA A 291 19.01 -7.00 11.88
C ALA A 291 18.22 -5.72 12.14
N ARG A 292 18.92 -4.59 12.16
CA ARG A 292 18.32 -3.26 12.23
C ARG A 292 18.17 -2.69 10.83
N ILE A 293 16.94 -2.36 10.44
CA ILE A 293 16.64 -1.71 9.16
C ILE A 293 16.40 -0.20 9.32
N LEU A 294 16.01 0.27 10.50
CA LEU A 294 15.82 1.68 10.85
C LEU A 294 16.22 1.94 12.30
N GLN A 295 16.57 3.17 12.63
CA GLN A 295 16.71 3.62 14.02
C GLN A 295 15.33 3.81 14.66
N ALA A 296 15.25 3.65 16.00
CA ALA A 296 14.01 3.85 16.74
C ALA A 296 13.41 5.24 16.52
N SER A 297 14.25 6.29 16.55
CA SER A 297 13.82 7.67 16.30
C SER A 297 13.24 7.88 14.90
N THR A 298 13.70 7.12 13.92
CA THR A 298 13.18 7.15 12.54
C THR A 298 11.81 6.50 12.48
N VAL A 299 11.62 5.36 13.15
CA VAL A 299 10.30 4.72 13.27
C VAL A 299 9.32 5.65 13.99
N ASP A 300 9.75 6.33 15.05
CA ASP A 300 8.90 7.31 15.77
C ASP A 300 8.50 8.49 14.86
N GLU A 301 9.42 9.01 14.03
CA GLU A 301 9.08 10.05 13.04
C GLU A 301 8.05 9.54 12.01
N MET A 302 8.14 8.27 11.59
CA MET A 302 7.15 7.68 10.67
C MET A 302 5.76 7.61 11.30
N TRP A 303 5.65 7.35 12.60
CA TRP A 303 4.40 7.24 13.35
C TRP A 303 3.87 8.58 13.90
N LYS A 304 4.62 9.67 13.73
CA LYS A 304 4.15 11.00 14.10
C LYS A 304 3.04 11.45 13.15
N ASN A 305 1.96 12.02 13.69
CA ASN A 305 0.93 12.64 12.86
C ASN A 305 1.51 13.87 12.13
N GLN A 306 1.64 13.76 10.83
CA GLN A 306 2.25 14.77 9.95
C GLN A 306 1.24 15.84 9.50
N ILE A 307 -0.06 15.63 9.74
CA ILE A 307 -1.14 16.49 9.28
C ILE A 307 -2.14 16.84 10.41
N PRO A 308 -1.67 17.24 11.59
CA PRO A 308 -2.55 17.51 12.74
C PRO A 308 -3.56 18.64 12.51
N GLN A 309 -3.31 19.50 11.51
CA GLN A 309 -4.20 20.59 11.11
C GLN A 309 -5.45 20.12 10.34
N TRP A 310 -5.48 18.85 9.88
CA TRP A 310 -6.59 18.27 9.13
C TRP A 310 -7.14 17.00 9.81
N PRO A 311 -7.72 17.12 11.02
CA PRO A 311 -8.16 15.95 11.80
C PRO A 311 -9.29 15.16 11.14
N ASP A 312 -9.96 15.74 10.15
CA ASP A 312 -11.09 15.15 9.42
C ASP A 312 -10.77 14.82 7.95
N PHE A 313 -9.50 14.80 7.58
CA PHE A 313 -9.08 14.68 6.17
C PHE A 313 -9.67 13.46 5.45
N ALA A 314 -9.88 12.37 6.15
CA ALA A 314 -10.35 11.11 5.59
C ALA A 314 -11.89 10.94 5.66
N ARG A 315 -12.63 11.96 6.08
CA ARG A 315 -14.11 12.00 6.10
C ARG A 315 -14.73 12.70 4.89
N GLN A 316 -13.91 13.23 4.00
CA GLN A 316 -14.38 13.96 2.81
C GLN A 316 -14.87 13.02 1.70
N GLY A 317 -14.63 11.72 1.84
CA GLY A 317 -14.87 10.72 0.80
C GLY A 317 -13.79 10.73 -0.29
N ILE A 318 -13.65 9.60 -0.95
CA ILE A 318 -12.79 9.45 -2.14
C ILE A 318 -13.69 8.95 -3.27
N PRO A 319 -13.79 9.68 -4.39
CA PRO A 319 -14.63 9.30 -5.53
C PRO A 319 -14.18 8.00 -6.21
N ASP A 320 -15.10 7.37 -6.93
CA ASP A 320 -14.87 6.23 -7.82
C ASP A 320 -14.76 6.68 -9.28
N ALA A 321 -13.80 7.55 -9.58
CA ALA A 321 -13.65 8.12 -10.91
C ALA A 321 -13.50 7.05 -12.01
N LYS A 322 -12.85 5.92 -11.71
CA LYS A 322 -12.83 4.71 -12.55
C LYS A 322 -13.47 3.54 -11.81
N LYS A 323 -14.75 3.30 -12.07
CA LYS A 323 -15.58 2.32 -11.34
C LYS A 323 -15.11 0.87 -11.47
N GLU A 324 -14.40 0.53 -12.54
CA GLU A 324 -13.78 -0.78 -12.72
C GLU A 324 -12.56 -0.98 -11.81
N GLN A 325 -12.00 0.09 -11.25
CA GLN A 325 -10.83 0.03 -10.36
C GLN A 325 -11.19 0.22 -8.89
N THR A 326 -12.22 1.00 -8.58
CA THR A 326 -12.59 1.30 -7.20
C THR A 326 -14.09 1.50 -7.01
N ASN A 327 -14.60 1.09 -5.87
CA ASN A 327 -15.88 1.55 -5.33
C ASN A 327 -15.70 2.92 -4.65
N PRO A 328 -16.75 3.72 -4.49
CA PRO A 328 -16.66 4.97 -3.74
C PRO A 328 -16.32 4.69 -2.27
N ILE A 329 -15.50 5.54 -1.67
CA ILE A 329 -15.08 5.43 -0.28
C ILE A 329 -15.64 6.64 0.47
N PRO A 330 -16.81 6.52 1.13
CA PRO A 330 -17.41 7.65 1.81
C PRO A 330 -16.58 8.20 2.95
N GLN A 331 -15.87 7.30 3.62
CA GLN A 331 -14.99 7.62 4.76
C GLN A 331 -13.92 6.53 4.91
N LEU A 332 -12.68 6.94 5.14
CA LEU A 332 -11.62 6.03 5.56
C LEU A 332 -11.77 5.75 7.06
N TYR A 333 -11.84 4.47 7.43
CA TYR A 333 -11.91 3.99 8.81
C TYR A 333 -12.95 4.73 9.68
N PRO A 334 -14.26 4.51 9.47
CA PRO A 334 -15.31 5.08 10.28
C PRO A 334 -15.17 4.68 11.76
N GLN A 335 -15.33 5.66 12.67
CA GLN A 335 -15.30 5.46 14.12
C GLN A 335 -16.42 6.24 14.79
N ASP A 336 -17.04 5.67 15.82
CA ASP A 336 -18.05 6.34 16.62
C ASP A 336 -17.50 7.61 17.26
N GLY A 337 -18.29 8.67 17.28
CA GLY A 337 -17.89 9.97 17.84
C GLY A 337 -16.92 10.78 16.97
N ASN A 338 -16.57 10.29 15.78
CA ASN A 338 -15.67 10.97 14.84
C ASN A 338 -14.38 11.50 15.49
N PRO A 339 -13.56 10.63 16.12
CA PRO A 339 -12.31 11.08 16.73
C PRO A 339 -11.34 11.63 15.67
N PRO A 340 -10.34 12.46 16.08
CA PRO A 340 -9.37 13.00 15.16
C PRO A 340 -8.62 11.87 14.43
N GLN A 341 -8.35 12.09 13.15
CA GLN A 341 -7.60 11.19 12.29
C GLN A 341 -6.21 11.78 12.02
N GLY A 342 -5.26 10.94 11.64
CA GLY A 342 -3.90 11.35 11.34
C GLY A 342 -3.30 10.58 10.17
N TRP A 343 -2.21 11.12 9.66
CA TRP A 343 -1.39 10.50 8.64
C TRP A 343 0.08 10.55 9.06
N GLY A 344 0.75 9.41 9.06
CA GLY A 344 2.19 9.29 9.27
C GLY A 344 2.96 9.37 7.95
N LEU A 345 4.17 8.83 7.92
CA LEU A 345 4.87 8.68 6.64
C LEU A 345 4.38 7.40 5.95
N SER A 346 3.54 7.57 4.93
CA SER A 346 2.90 6.55 4.07
C SER A 346 1.82 5.68 4.72
N MET A 347 1.21 6.09 5.81
CA MET A 347 0.15 5.32 6.45
C MET A 347 -0.87 6.22 7.15
N MET A 348 -2.12 5.79 7.16
CA MET A 348 -3.12 6.39 8.04
C MET A 348 -2.84 6.00 9.49
N LEU A 349 -3.05 6.94 10.39
CA LEU A 349 -2.92 6.73 11.84
C LEU A 349 -4.32 6.80 12.48
N THR A 350 -4.72 5.70 13.09
CA THR A 350 -5.91 5.63 13.94
C THR A 350 -5.54 6.23 15.30
N GLN A 351 -5.86 7.52 15.51
CA GLN A 351 -5.38 8.29 16.68
C GLN A 351 -5.97 7.78 18.01
N GLU A 352 -7.23 7.31 17.99
CA GLU A 352 -7.90 6.72 19.15
C GLU A 352 -8.05 5.20 18.96
N ALA A 353 -8.29 4.49 20.05
CA ALA A 353 -8.50 3.05 20.03
C ALA A 353 -9.69 2.68 19.11
N GLY A 354 -9.52 1.63 18.31
CA GLY A 354 -10.53 1.18 17.34
C GLY A 354 -11.48 0.13 17.91
N ALA A 355 -12.66 -0.01 17.29
CA ALA A 355 -13.70 -0.96 17.70
C ALA A 355 -13.26 -2.43 17.59
N THR A 356 -12.29 -2.75 16.75
CA THR A 356 -11.71 -4.09 16.60
C THR A 356 -10.79 -4.50 17.76
N GLY A 357 -10.39 -3.54 18.60
CA GLY A 357 -9.39 -3.73 19.65
C GLY A 357 -8.05 -3.07 19.35
N ARG A 358 -7.92 -2.39 18.21
CA ARG A 358 -6.72 -1.59 17.88
C ARG A 358 -6.38 -0.64 19.01
N GLY A 359 -5.11 -0.58 19.35
CA GLY A 359 -4.55 0.45 20.20
C GLY A 359 -4.52 1.82 19.50
N ARG A 360 -4.21 2.85 20.30
CA ARG A 360 -4.03 4.21 19.81
C ARG A 360 -2.86 4.28 18.85
N ASN A 361 -2.98 5.20 17.90
CA ASN A 361 -1.93 5.50 16.94
C ASN A 361 -1.49 4.27 16.09
N THR A 362 -2.42 3.34 15.82
CA THR A 362 -2.18 2.22 14.94
C THR A 362 -2.02 2.71 13.50
N GLY A 363 -0.89 2.34 12.88
CA GLY A 363 -0.62 2.61 11.46
C GLY A 363 -1.26 1.54 10.57
N TRP A 364 -1.87 1.93 9.45
CA TRP A 364 -2.47 0.99 8.51
C TRP A 364 -2.61 1.57 7.11
N TRP A 365 -2.69 0.72 6.12
CA TRP A 365 -3.07 1.11 4.76
C TRP A 365 -3.55 -0.08 3.94
N ALA A 366 -3.74 0.14 2.62
CA ALA A 366 -4.35 -0.83 1.72
C ALA A 366 -3.63 -0.94 0.37
N GLY A 367 -3.98 -1.97 -0.39
CA GLY A 367 -3.66 -2.17 -1.80
C GLY A 367 -4.93 -2.29 -2.64
N ILE A 368 -4.93 -1.72 -3.84
CA ILE A 368 -6.11 -1.58 -4.71
C ILE A 368 -6.78 -2.93 -5.08
N ALA A 369 -6.05 -4.03 -5.05
CA ALA A 369 -6.61 -5.38 -5.25
C ALA A 369 -7.22 -5.98 -3.98
N ASN A 370 -7.70 -5.13 -3.07
CA ASN A 370 -8.31 -5.49 -1.78
C ASN A 370 -7.33 -6.22 -0.86
N LEU A 371 -6.23 -5.53 -0.54
CA LEU A 371 -5.30 -5.93 0.50
C LEU A 371 -5.30 -4.86 1.59
N PHE A 372 -5.18 -5.28 2.85
CA PHE A 372 -5.15 -4.37 3.99
C PHE A 372 -4.11 -4.86 4.99
N TRP A 373 -3.33 -3.93 5.54
CA TRP A 373 -2.36 -4.22 6.60
C TRP A 373 -2.50 -3.24 7.75
N TRP A 374 -2.13 -3.66 8.95
CA TRP A 374 -2.02 -2.79 10.12
C TRP A 374 -0.79 -3.13 10.95
N CYS A 375 -0.32 -2.16 11.73
CA CYS A 375 0.81 -2.29 12.64
C CYS A 375 0.50 -1.48 13.90
N ASP A 376 0.20 -2.17 14.99
CA ASP A 376 -0.19 -1.62 16.29
C ASP A 376 0.98 -1.73 17.26
N ARG A 377 1.73 -0.64 17.39
CA ARG A 377 2.90 -0.58 18.28
C ARG A 377 2.50 -0.57 19.76
N GLU A 378 1.28 -0.12 20.11
CA GLU A 378 0.78 -0.13 21.48
C GLU A 378 0.51 -1.56 21.97
N LYS A 379 -0.16 -2.36 21.15
CA LYS A 379 -0.53 -3.75 21.49
C LYS A 379 0.54 -4.77 21.06
N GLY A 380 1.51 -4.37 20.27
CA GLY A 380 2.53 -5.27 19.73
C GLY A 380 1.98 -6.29 18.75
N VAL A 381 1.01 -5.90 17.92
CA VAL A 381 0.32 -6.75 16.94
C VAL A 381 0.38 -6.13 15.56
N ALA A 382 0.64 -6.94 14.55
CA ALA A 382 0.52 -6.52 13.16
C ALA A 382 -0.10 -7.63 12.32
N GLY A 383 -0.68 -7.27 11.18
CA GLY A 383 -1.24 -8.26 10.28
C GLY A 383 -1.55 -7.73 8.90
N MET A 384 -1.94 -8.67 8.04
CA MET A 384 -2.33 -8.41 6.66
C MET A 384 -3.40 -9.41 6.21
N ILE A 385 -4.41 -8.90 5.50
CA ILE A 385 -5.29 -9.69 4.64
C ILE A 385 -4.97 -9.37 3.19
N ALA A 386 -4.97 -10.37 2.32
CA ALA A 386 -4.68 -10.21 0.90
C ALA A 386 -5.66 -10.97 0.02
N SER A 387 -6.15 -10.29 -1.01
CA SER A 387 -6.88 -10.86 -2.14
C SER A 387 -6.33 -10.31 -3.46
N GLN A 388 -6.86 -10.77 -4.60
CA GLN A 388 -6.57 -10.21 -5.93
C GLN A 388 -7.89 -9.89 -6.65
N CYS A 389 -8.80 -9.22 -5.95
CA CYS A 389 -10.13 -8.86 -6.42
C CYS A 389 -10.21 -7.36 -6.75
N MET A 390 -10.88 -7.03 -7.84
CA MET A 390 -11.25 -5.66 -8.22
C MET A 390 -12.78 -5.57 -8.29
N PRO A 391 -13.37 -4.40 -8.07
CA PRO A 391 -12.78 -3.10 -7.72
C PRO A 391 -12.36 -3.04 -6.23
N PHE A 392 -11.54 -2.04 -5.90
CA PHE A 392 -11.12 -1.75 -4.52
C PHE A 392 -12.30 -1.44 -3.60
N CYS A 393 -12.12 -1.61 -2.29
CA CYS A 393 -13.15 -1.47 -1.26
C CYS A 393 -14.32 -2.43 -1.45
N ASP A 394 -14.02 -3.71 -1.76
CA ASP A 394 -15.03 -4.76 -1.76
C ASP A 394 -15.57 -4.98 -0.34
N PRO A 395 -16.90 -4.90 -0.12
CA PRO A 395 -17.47 -4.99 1.21
C PRO A 395 -17.27 -6.35 1.90
N ASN A 396 -17.14 -7.46 1.13
CA ASN A 396 -16.90 -8.77 1.69
C ASN A 396 -15.47 -8.91 2.22
N VAL A 397 -14.48 -8.34 1.49
CA VAL A 397 -13.08 -8.34 1.95
C VAL A 397 -12.91 -7.38 3.13
N LEU A 398 -13.54 -6.20 3.09
CA LEU A 398 -13.53 -5.26 4.22
C LEU A 398 -14.14 -5.87 5.48
N GLY A 399 -15.30 -6.53 5.35
CA GLY A 399 -15.94 -7.22 6.47
C GLY A 399 -15.08 -8.36 7.01
N ALA A 400 -14.46 -9.15 6.14
CA ALA A 400 -13.54 -10.22 6.55
C ALA A 400 -12.34 -9.64 7.31
N TRP A 401 -11.73 -8.54 6.80
CA TRP A 401 -10.60 -7.87 7.47
C TRP A 401 -10.96 -7.43 8.89
N VAL A 402 -12.06 -6.70 9.06
CA VAL A 402 -12.52 -6.20 10.37
C VAL A 402 -12.78 -7.35 11.35
N ASN A 403 -13.47 -8.40 10.90
CA ASN A 403 -13.80 -9.55 11.75
C ASN A 403 -12.56 -10.38 12.12
N CYS A 404 -11.64 -10.60 11.19
CA CYS A 404 -10.38 -11.30 11.45
C CYS A 404 -9.49 -10.51 12.42
N GLU A 405 -9.40 -9.20 12.23
CA GLU A 405 -8.66 -8.32 13.13
C GLU A 405 -9.25 -8.35 14.55
N ALA A 406 -10.57 -8.24 14.69
CA ALA A 406 -11.25 -8.34 15.98
C ALA A 406 -11.00 -9.70 16.67
N ALA A 407 -10.99 -10.80 15.91
CA ALA A 407 -10.67 -12.12 16.44
C ALA A 407 -9.23 -12.22 16.95
N VAL A 408 -8.29 -11.58 16.29
CA VAL A 408 -6.89 -11.48 16.76
C VAL A 408 -6.83 -10.72 18.07
N TYR A 409 -7.42 -9.52 18.15
CA TYR A 409 -7.38 -8.69 19.37
C TYR A 409 -8.12 -9.32 20.56
N ALA A 410 -9.16 -10.11 20.31
CA ALA A 410 -9.83 -10.86 21.36
C ALA A 410 -8.98 -12.00 21.98
N SER A 411 -7.82 -12.29 21.37
CA SER A 411 -6.95 -13.41 21.74
C SER A 411 -5.59 -12.98 22.33
N VAL A 412 -5.30 -11.67 22.40
CA VAL A 412 -4.04 -11.10 22.88
C VAL A 412 -4.20 -10.17 24.06
#